data_4aa9b44157b5ce894e8daa96a94d91c4
#
_entry.id   4aa9b44157b5ce894e8daa96a94d91c4
#
_cell.length_a   1.000
_cell.length_b   1.000
_cell.length_c   1.000
_cell.angle_alpha   90.00
_cell.angle_beta   90.00
_cell.angle_gamma   90.00
#
_symmetry.space_group_name_H-M   'P 1'
#
loop_
_entity.id
_entity.type
_entity.pdbx_description
1 polymer ?
#
loop_
_entity_poly.entity_id
_entity_poly.type
_entity_poly.pdbx_seq_one_letter_code
_entity_poly.pdbx_strand_id
1 'polypeptide(L)'
;MILEHVLLPVRAGRSAEFEEAFAEARPLIEASVGFRGLSLTRGVEHPDTYLLLVEWDSVDAHETGFRGSPAYGKWSELLHGFYDPFPTVTHFGTRASTGFRRGPRPVTSMDGPHRQLSQRSTPTLWGRLVAHTFALPGVVEGHSSVSPAGSRAVLLASRPQLLAPETSLAPQGNPMEPVHLHAVDDTSIHLCLPPERAAELCDRGWAEPHQYADYGSEIMVYGPRDESELEFVVGLIAESVEWATVRNIEARHQ
;
A
#
# COMPACT_ATOMS: atom_id res chain seq x y z
N MET A 1 3.38 4.35 6.39
CA MET A 1 3.37 5.79 6.00
C MET A 1 1.98 6.13 5.49
N ILE A 2 1.44 7.27 5.87
CA ILE A 2 0.14 7.75 5.42
C ILE A 2 0.27 9.19 4.92
N LEU A 3 -0.66 9.63 4.08
CA LEU A 3 -0.84 11.00 3.66
C LEU A 3 -2.12 11.56 4.32
N GLU A 4 -1.97 12.58 5.14
CA GLU A 4 -3.07 13.40 5.60
C GLU A 4 -3.43 14.41 4.52
N HIS A 5 -4.70 14.54 4.22
CA HIS A 5 -5.27 15.49 3.25
C HIS A 5 -6.30 16.36 3.95
N VAL A 6 -6.12 17.67 3.81
CA VAL A 6 -7.05 18.66 4.37
C VAL A 6 -7.25 19.80 3.37
N LEU A 7 -8.51 20.10 3.07
CA LEU A 7 -8.86 21.36 2.44
C LEU A 7 -9.16 22.38 3.54
N LEU A 8 -8.40 23.48 3.56
CA LEU A 8 -8.50 24.54 4.55
C LEU A 8 -9.26 25.73 3.94
N PRO A 9 -10.55 25.88 4.20
CA PRO A 9 -11.33 27.03 3.74
C PRO A 9 -11.04 28.23 4.66
N VAL A 10 -10.19 29.12 4.21
CA VAL A 10 -9.82 30.35 4.93
C VAL A 10 -10.89 31.40 4.68
N ARG A 11 -11.28 32.14 5.72
CA ARG A 11 -12.22 33.24 5.63
C ARG A 11 -11.76 34.27 4.61
N ALA A 12 -12.67 34.72 3.77
CA ALA A 12 -12.40 35.66 2.68
C ALA A 12 -11.64 36.91 3.17
N GLY A 13 -10.58 37.26 2.44
CA GLY A 13 -9.74 38.41 2.71
C GLY A 13 -8.68 38.19 3.81
N ARG A 14 -8.62 37.01 4.43
CA ARG A 14 -7.64 36.71 5.49
C ARG A 14 -6.48 35.82 5.05
N SER A 15 -6.34 35.57 3.76
CA SER A 15 -5.32 34.66 3.23
C SER A 15 -3.89 35.06 3.61
N ALA A 16 -3.54 36.35 3.56
CA ALA A 16 -2.20 36.82 3.93
C ALA A 16 -1.88 36.60 5.42
N GLU A 17 -2.85 36.92 6.31
CA GLU A 17 -2.70 36.69 7.75
C GLU A 17 -2.62 35.19 8.07
N PHE A 18 -3.36 34.36 7.34
CA PHE A 18 -3.30 32.91 7.47
C PHE A 18 -1.91 32.35 7.06
N GLU A 19 -1.35 32.81 5.95
CA GLU A 19 -0.03 32.37 5.49
C GLU A 19 1.07 32.73 6.50
N GLU A 20 1.01 33.90 7.11
CA GLU A 20 1.91 34.31 8.19
C GLU A 20 1.75 33.43 9.44
N ALA A 21 0.51 33.20 9.89
CA ALA A 21 0.21 32.34 11.02
C ALA A 21 0.59 30.88 10.76
N PHE A 22 0.42 30.40 9.52
CA PHE A 22 0.84 29.06 9.13
C PHE A 22 2.37 28.91 9.16
N ALA A 23 3.11 29.92 8.72
CA ALA A 23 4.57 29.92 8.79
C ALA A 23 5.07 29.84 10.26
N GLU A 24 4.39 30.51 11.19
CA GLU A 24 4.66 30.42 12.63
C GLU A 24 4.29 29.06 13.22
N ALA A 25 3.15 28.47 12.80
CA ALA A 25 2.66 27.19 13.29
C ALA A 25 3.46 25.99 12.76
N ARG A 26 4.00 26.09 11.55
CA ARG A 26 4.67 25.00 10.82
C ARG A 26 5.74 24.26 11.65
N PRO A 27 6.66 24.91 12.41
CA PRO A 27 7.63 24.20 13.21
C PRO A 27 7.04 23.30 14.31
N LEU A 28 5.79 23.56 14.74
CA LEU A 28 5.10 22.77 15.76
C LEU A 28 4.76 21.36 15.28
N ILE A 29 4.29 21.25 14.03
CA ILE A 29 3.97 19.96 13.42
C ILE A 29 5.24 19.25 12.93
N GLU A 30 6.23 19.99 12.40
CA GLU A 30 7.50 19.44 11.93
C GLU A 30 8.34 18.78 13.04
N ALA A 31 8.19 19.23 14.28
CA ALA A 31 8.86 18.67 15.45
C ALA A 31 8.21 17.39 15.98
N SER A 32 7.07 16.96 15.43
CA SER A 32 6.31 15.82 15.93
C SER A 32 6.95 14.49 15.54
N VAL A 33 6.92 13.53 16.47
CA VAL A 33 7.40 12.17 16.19
C VAL A 33 6.54 11.53 15.10
N GLY A 34 7.19 10.98 14.09
CA GLY A 34 6.51 10.35 12.94
C GLY A 34 6.10 11.33 11.84
N PHE A 35 6.40 12.62 11.97
CA PHE A 35 6.29 13.57 10.86
C PHE A 35 7.35 13.28 9.79
N ARG A 36 6.96 13.37 8.49
CA ARG A 36 7.83 13.11 7.34
C ARG A 36 7.95 14.30 6.40
N GLY A 37 6.89 15.05 6.25
CA GLY A 37 6.88 16.21 5.38
C GLY A 37 5.50 16.85 5.30
N LEU A 38 5.45 18.11 4.84
CA LEU A 38 4.20 18.78 4.54
C LEU A 38 4.34 19.71 3.32
N SER A 39 3.23 19.88 2.62
CA SER A 39 3.05 20.94 1.62
C SER A 39 1.75 21.67 1.86
N LEU A 40 1.78 22.99 1.68
CA LEU A 40 0.61 23.85 1.66
C LEU A 40 0.52 24.52 0.30
N THR A 41 -0.58 24.32 -0.41
CA THR A 41 -0.79 24.86 -1.75
C THR A 41 -2.09 25.64 -1.80
N ARG A 42 -2.05 26.87 -2.33
CA ARG A 42 -3.23 27.72 -2.49
C ARG A 42 -4.03 27.29 -3.72
N GLY A 43 -5.35 27.26 -3.61
CA GLY A 43 -6.25 26.98 -4.73
C GLY A 43 -6.19 28.05 -5.82
N VAL A 44 -6.18 27.60 -7.08
CA VAL A 44 -6.17 28.50 -8.24
C VAL A 44 -7.57 29.08 -8.50
N GLU A 45 -8.58 28.20 -8.51
CA GLU A 45 -9.98 28.57 -8.74
C GLU A 45 -10.63 29.19 -7.48
N HIS A 46 -10.16 28.78 -6.31
CA HIS A 46 -10.65 29.22 -5.01
C HIS A 46 -9.48 29.72 -4.14
N PRO A 47 -9.05 31.00 -4.34
CA PRO A 47 -7.83 31.51 -3.69
C PRO A 47 -7.88 31.60 -2.15
N ASP A 48 -9.06 31.48 -1.54
CA ASP A 48 -9.22 31.38 -0.09
C ASP A 48 -9.29 29.93 0.41
N THR A 49 -9.06 28.94 -0.46
CA THR A 49 -8.96 27.53 -0.09
C THR A 49 -7.54 27.03 -0.27
N TYR A 50 -6.98 26.38 0.75
CA TYR A 50 -5.66 25.80 0.69
C TYR A 50 -5.74 24.28 0.80
N LEU A 51 -4.89 23.59 0.05
CA LEU A 51 -4.65 22.16 0.19
C LEU A 51 -3.45 21.98 1.10
N LEU A 52 -3.67 21.36 2.26
CA LEU A 52 -2.61 20.87 3.15
C LEU A 52 -2.48 19.37 2.96
N LEU A 53 -1.27 18.93 2.62
CA LEU A 53 -0.88 17.53 2.60
C LEU A 53 0.23 17.33 3.63
N VAL A 54 0.09 16.33 4.50
CA VAL A 54 1.10 15.99 5.49
C VAL A 54 1.41 14.50 5.42
N GLU A 55 2.68 14.16 5.37
CA GLU A 55 3.16 12.78 5.40
C GLU A 55 3.50 12.37 6.84
N TRP A 56 2.98 11.21 7.28
CA TRP A 56 3.18 10.65 8.61
C TRP A 56 3.60 9.20 8.54
N ASP A 57 4.27 8.72 9.59
CA ASP A 57 4.58 7.30 9.75
C ASP A 57 3.31 6.44 9.85
N SER A 58 2.29 6.94 10.56
CA SER A 58 1.02 6.25 10.82
C SER A 58 -0.10 7.25 11.15
N VAL A 59 -1.35 6.78 11.12
CA VAL A 59 -2.51 7.54 11.65
C VAL A 59 -2.32 7.86 13.13
N ASP A 60 -1.78 6.91 13.91
CA ASP A 60 -1.52 7.11 15.35
C ASP A 60 -0.49 8.22 15.61
N ALA A 61 0.55 8.33 14.78
CA ALA A 61 1.53 9.43 14.88
C ALA A 61 0.84 10.81 14.71
N HIS A 62 -0.15 10.92 13.83
CA HIS A 62 -0.94 12.14 13.69
C HIS A 62 -1.97 12.31 14.82
N GLU A 63 -2.91 11.34 14.99
CA GLU A 63 -4.07 11.48 15.87
C GLU A 63 -3.70 11.46 17.36
N THR A 64 -2.86 10.52 17.77
CA THR A 64 -2.43 10.39 19.17
C THR A 64 -1.16 11.20 19.44
N GLY A 65 -0.19 11.15 18.53
CA GLY A 65 1.08 11.83 18.67
C GLY A 65 0.96 13.34 18.57
N PHE A 66 0.61 13.88 17.41
CA PHE A 66 0.53 15.33 17.19
C PHE A 66 -0.73 15.93 17.81
N ARG A 67 -1.93 15.46 17.44
CA ARG A 67 -3.19 16.05 17.92
C ARG A 67 -3.41 15.88 19.43
N GLY A 68 -2.82 14.86 20.04
CA GLY A 68 -2.81 14.67 21.48
C GLY A 68 -1.75 15.49 22.23
N SER A 69 -0.90 16.24 21.55
CA SER A 69 0.25 16.96 22.13
C SER A 69 -0.05 18.41 22.53
N PRO A 70 0.74 19.01 23.43
CA PRO A 70 0.68 20.46 23.71
C PRO A 70 1.00 21.33 22.49
N ALA A 71 1.77 20.81 21.52
CA ALA A 71 2.10 21.50 20.28
C ALA A 71 0.84 21.71 19.42
N TYR A 72 -0.08 20.75 19.39
CA TYR A 72 -1.37 20.91 18.70
C TYR A 72 -2.25 21.99 19.34
N GLY A 73 -2.21 22.16 20.66
CA GLY A 73 -2.90 23.26 21.34
C GLY A 73 -2.48 24.62 20.75
N LYS A 74 -1.17 24.85 20.64
CA LYS A 74 -0.63 26.07 20.01
C LYS A 74 -0.97 26.18 18.51
N TRP A 75 -0.88 25.07 17.79
CA TRP A 75 -1.28 25.00 16.39
C TRP A 75 -2.75 25.43 16.20
N SER A 76 -3.64 24.94 17.06
CA SER A 76 -5.06 25.28 17.00
C SER A 76 -5.35 26.73 17.35
N GLU A 77 -4.64 27.29 18.34
CA GLU A 77 -4.75 28.71 18.72
C GLU A 77 -4.34 29.63 17.56
N LEU A 78 -3.29 29.27 16.82
CA LEU A 78 -2.79 30.07 15.70
C LEU A 78 -3.72 29.97 14.46
N LEU A 79 -4.29 28.81 14.17
CA LEU A 79 -4.87 28.55 12.85
C LEU A 79 -6.40 28.38 12.82
N HIS A 80 -7.03 27.82 13.88
CA HIS A 80 -8.44 27.45 13.80
C HIS A 80 -9.38 28.65 13.63
N GLY A 81 -8.96 29.84 14.08
CA GLY A 81 -9.73 31.07 13.90
C GLY A 81 -9.88 31.54 12.45
N PHE A 82 -9.09 30.98 11.52
CA PHE A 82 -9.14 31.34 10.10
C PHE A 82 -10.17 30.53 9.32
N TYR A 83 -10.59 29.35 9.80
CA TYR A 83 -11.38 28.41 8.99
C TYR A 83 -12.89 28.71 9.04
N ASP A 84 -13.54 28.58 7.86
CA ASP A 84 -14.99 28.63 7.73
C ASP A 84 -15.44 27.97 6.40
N PRO A 85 -16.09 26.79 6.44
CA PRO A 85 -16.39 25.94 7.60
C PRO A 85 -15.12 25.31 8.20
N PHE A 86 -15.25 24.67 9.36
CA PHE A 86 -14.12 23.94 9.96
C PHE A 86 -13.71 22.75 9.07
N PRO A 87 -12.42 22.57 8.78
CA PRO A 87 -11.96 21.57 7.83
C PRO A 87 -12.11 20.14 8.35
N THR A 88 -12.32 19.20 7.42
CA THR A 88 -12.30 17.77 7.70
C THR A 88 -10.95 17.19 7.27
N VAL A 89 -10.35 16.42 8.15
CA VAL A 89 -9.13 15.69 7.89
C VAL A 89 -9.45 14.29 7.36
N THR A 90 -8.74 13.88 6.32
CA THR A 90 -8.85 12.54 5.75
C THR A 90 -7.45 11.94 5.60
N HIS A 91 -7.28 10.68 6.01
CA HIS A 91 -6.02 9.96 5.85
C HIS A 91 -6.11 9.02 4.64
N PHE A 92 -5.07 9.05 3.85
CA PHE A 92 -4.88 8.14 2.72
C PHE A 92 -3.65 7.28 3.00
N GLY A 93 -3.75 5.97 2.76
CA GLY A 93 -2.57 5.12 2.68
C GLY A 93 -1.73 5.61 1.48
N THR A 94 -0.50 6.05 1.74
CA THR A 94 0.39 6.29 0.63
C THR A 94 0.70 4.91 0.03
N ARG A 95 0.38 4.72 -1.25
CA ARG A 95 1.08 3.68 -2.00
C ARG A 95 2.56 4.02 -1.85
N ALA A 96 3.32 3.15 -1.21
CA ALA A 96 4.76 3.33 -1.16
C ALA A 96 5.20 3.63 -2.60
N SER A 97 5.79 4.80 -2.84
CA SER A 97 6.31 5.10 -4.16
C SER A 97 7.24 3.96 -4.50
N THR A 98 6.92 3.22 -5.55
CA THR A 98 7.65 2.02 -5.88
C THR A 98 9.05 2.43 -6.32
N GLY A 99 9.95 2.58 -5.36
CA GLY A 99 11.36 2.75 -5.65
C GLY A 99 11.88 1.53 -6.39
N PHE A 100 13.01 1.67 -7.09
CA PHE A 100 13.68 0.52 -7.67
C PHE A 100 14.15 -0.43 -6.56
N ARG A 101 13.94 -1.74 -6.74
CA ARG A 101 14.55 -2.75 -5.87
C ARG A 101 16.07 -2.65 -5.99
N ARG A 102 16.74 -2.63 -4.88
CA ARG A 102 18.21 -2.45 -4.83
C ARG A 102 18.94 -3.68 -5.37
N GLY A 103 19.97 -3.45 -6.17
CA GLY A 103 20.84 -4.48 -6.70
C GLY A 103 20.31 -5.19 -7.95
N PRO A 104 20.99 -6.23 -8.43
CA PRO A 104 20.58 -6.96 -9.62
C PRO A 104 19.32 -7.79 -9.36
N ARG A 105 18.59 -8.11 -10.42
CA ARG A 105 17.45 -9.05 -10.33
C ARG A 105 17.93 -10.43 -9.88
N PRO A 106 17.15 -11.17 -9.09
CA PRO A 106 17.42 -12.58 -8.81
C PRO A 106 17.49 -13.42 -10.10
N VAL A 107 18.22 -14.52 -10.04
CA VAL A 107 18.11 -15.58 -11.05
C VAL A 107 16.84 -16.37 -10.76
N THR A 108 16.09 -16.68 -11.81
CA THR A 108 14.82 -17.41 -11.75
C THR A 108 14.85 -18.62 -12.67
N SER A 109 13.92 -19.56 -12.51
CA SER A 109 13.80 -20.72 -13.39
C SER A 109 13.24 -20.33 -14.75
N MET A 110 13.80 -20.91 -15.81
CA MET A 110 13.32 -20.73 -17.20
C MET A 110 12.10 -21.58 -17.51
N ASP A 111 11.92 -22.68 -16.77
CA ASP A 111 10.85 -23.65 -16.95
C ASP A 111 10.01 -23.74 -15.68
N GLY A 112 8.77 -24.21 -15.82
CA GLY A 112 7.87 -24.41 -14.68
C GLY A 112 8.35 -25.49 -13.68
N PRO A 113 8.12 -25.32 -12.40
CA PRO A 113 7.46 -24.18 -11.77
C PRO A 113 8.35 -22.92 -11.74
N HIS A 114 7.73 -21.76 -11.89
CA HIS A 114 8.41 -20.47 -11.87
C HIS A 114 8.92 -20.15 -10.46
N ARG A 115 10.26 -20.14 -10.27
CA ARG A 115 10.93 -20.09 -8.96
C ARG A 115 12.06 -19.08 -8.91
N GLN A 116 12.25 -18.47 -7.74
CA GLN A 116 13.44 -17.70 -7.44
C GLN A 116 14.60 -18.62 -7.03
N LEU A 117 15.71 -18.56 -7.75
CA LEU A 117 16.88 -19.44 -7.55
C LEU A 117 18.00 -18.77 -6.77
N SER A 118 18.04 -17.42 -6.74
CA SER A 118 19.06 -16.65 -6.01
C SER A 118 18.44 -15.55 -5.16
N GLN A 119 19.20 -14.96 -4.26
CA GLN A 119 18.77 -13.85 -3.37
C GLN A 119 17.49 -14.18 -2.57
N ARG A 120 17.33 -15.40 -2.15
CA ARG A 120 16.16 -15.86 -1.39
C ARG A 120 16.10 -15.22 -0.02
N SER A 121 14.91 -15.11 0.53
CA SER A 121 14.71 -14.68 1.92
C SER A 121 15.39 -15.66 2.88
N THR A 122 15.87 -15.15 4.01
CA THR A 122 16.26 -16.02 5.11
C THR A 122 15.02 -16.74 5.69
N PRO A 123 15.15 -17.93 6.28
CA PRO A 123 14.01 -18.65 6.87
C PRO A 123 13.23 -17.81 7.89
N THR A 124 13.93 -17.00 8.69
CA THR A 124 13.31 -16.10 9.68
C THR A 124 12.48 -15.03 9.02
N LEU A 125 13.01 -14.37 8.00
CA LEU A 125 12.32 -13.30 7.30
C LEU A 125 11.11 -13.85 6.51
N TRP A 126 11.28 -15.01 5.87
CA TRP A 126 10.19 -15.72 5.19
C TRP A 126 9.07 -16.12 6.14
N GLY A 127 9.41 -16.65 7.30
CA GLY A 127 8.41 -16.99 8.32
C GLY A 127 7.60 -15.78 8.80
N ARG A 128 8.25 -14.62 8.89
CA ARG A 128 7.57 -13.36 9.22
C ARG A 128 6.67 -12.88 8.08
N LEU A 129 7.12 -12.96 6.82
CA LEU A 129 6.28 -12.66 5.67
C LEU A 129 5.00 -13.49 5.70
N VAL A 130 5.14 -14.80 5.88
CA VAL A 130 4.02 -15.73 5.97
C VAL A 130 3.08 -15.35 7.12
N ALA A 131 3.61 -15.05 8.30
CA ALA A 131 2.80 -14.65 9.45
C ALA A 131 2.03 -13.34 9.19
N HIS A 132 2.67 -12.33 8.62
CA HIS A 132 2.01 -11.06 8.25
C HIS A 132 0.94 -11.26 7.16
N THR A 133 1.21 -12.11 6.16
CA THR A 133 0.26 -12.41 5.08
C THR A 133 -1.04 -13.00 5.63
N PHE A 134 -0.96 -13.99 6.47
CA PHE A 134 -2.16 -14.66 7.01
C PHE A 134 -2.79 -13.95 8.21
N ALA A 135 -2.19 -12.86 8.69
CA ALA A 135 -2.80 -11.93 9.62
C ALA A 135 -3.62 -10.82 8.91
N LEU A 136 -3.57 -10.70 7.58
CA LEU A 136 -4.35 -9.71 6.84
C LEU A 136 -5.86 -9.96 7.02
N PRO A 137 -6.67 -8.90 7.16
CA PRO A 137 -8.12 -9.03 7.27
C PRO A 137 -8.73 -9.70 6.03
N GLY A 138 -9.70 -10.59 6.24
CA GLY A 138 -10.43 -11.25 5.17
C GLY A 138 -9.67 -12.35 4.42
N VAL A 139 -8.51 -12.73 4.91
CA VAL A 139 -7.65 -13.79 4.35
C VAL A 139 -7.81 -15.09 5.13
N VAL A 140 -7.82 -16.21 4.41
CA VAL A 140 -7.77 -17.57 4.95
C VAL A 140 -6.64 -18.33 4.26
N GLU A 141 -5.87 -19.08 5.02
CA GLU A 141 -4.86 -19.98 4.48
C GLU A 141 -5.52 -21.20 3.81
N GLY A 142 -5.02 -21.53 2.63
CA GLY A 142 -5.43 -22.72 1.91
C GLY A 142 -4.26 -23.41 1.23
N HIS A 143 -4.61 -24.42 0.43
CA HIS A 143 -3.66 -25.13 -0.43
C HIS A 143 -3.86 -24.65 -1.87
N SER A 144 -2.76 -24.30 -2.54
CA SER A 144 -2.79 -23.95 -3.96
C SER A 144 -2.88 -25.19 -4.83
N SER A 145 -3.79 -25.17 -5.81
CA SER A 145 -3.91 -26.23 -6.81
C SER A 145 -3.04 -26.02 -8.04
N VAL A 146 -2.41 -24.84 -8.17
CA VAL A 146 -1.68 -24.38 -9.35
C VAL A 146 -0.20 -24.11 -9.08
N SER A 147 0.29 -24.40 -7.86
CA SER A 147 1.68 -24.17 -7.49
C SER A 147 2.33 -25.43 -6.90
N PRO A 148 3.68 -25.45 -6.73
CA PRO A 148 4.38 -26.60 -6.19
C PRO A 148 3.84 -27.08 -4.85
N ALA A 149 3.99 -28.38 -4.57
CA ALA A 149 3.65 -28.94 -3.26
C ALA A 149 4.36 -28.18 -2.13
N GLY A 150 3.62 -27.84 -1.07
CA GLY A 150 4.14 -27.03 0.04
C GLY A 150 3.89 -25.53 -0.10
N SER A 151 3.37 -25.06 -1.24
CA SER A 151 2.91 -23.68 -1.40
C SER A 151 1.65 -23.41 -0.61
N ARG A 152 1.53 -22.19 -0.10
CA ARG A 152 0.44 -21.73 0.75
C ARG A 152 -0.41 -20.71 -0.01
N ALA A 153 -1.68 -21.04 -0.26
CA ALA A 153 -2.61 -20.15 -0.95
C ALA A 153 -3.24 -19.14 0.01
N VAL A 154 -3.29 -17.89 -0.42
CA VAL A 154 -4.10 -16.85 0.18
C VAL A 154 -5.48 -16.91 -0.45
N LEU A 155 -6.48 -17.30 0.33
CA LEU A 155 -7.88 -17.39 -0.11
C LEU A 155 -8.69 -16.29 0.58
N LEU A 156 -9.76 -15.81 -0.07
CA LEU A 156 -10.64 -14.82 0.53
C LEU A 156 -11.66 -15.50 1.46
N ALA A 157 -11.76 -15.01 2.70
CA ALA A 157 -12.67 -15.56 3.72
C ALA A 157 -14.14 -15.53 3.28
N SER A 158 -14.56 -14.50 2.57
CA SER A 158 -15.92 -14.36 2.02
C SER A 158 -16.23 -15.30 0.86
N ARG A 159 -15.21 -16.02 0.33
CA ARG A 159 -15.31 -16.91 -0.82
C ARG A 159 -16.18 -16.33 -1.94
N PRO A 160 -15.89 -15.11 -2.44
CA PRO A 160 -16.65 -14.54 -3.53
C PRO A 160 -16.56 -15.47 -4.74
N GLN A 161 -17.63 -15.54 -5.53
CA GLN A 161 -17.57 -16.24 -6.80
C GLN A 161 -16.52 -15.53 -7.68
N LEU A 162 -15.66 -16.30 -8.35
CA LEU A 162 -14.69 -15.75 -9.29
C LEU A 162 -15.43 -15.24 -10.53
N LEU A 163 -15.62 -13.91 -10.59
CA LEU A 163 -16.28 -13.21 -11.70
C LEU A 163 -15.27 -12.41 -12.55
N ALA A 164 -14.14 -12.07 -11.95
CA ALA A 164 -13.02 -11.34 -12.57
C ALA A 164 -11.79 -12.27 -12.61
N PRO A 165 -11.63 -13.11 -13.66
CA PRO A 165 -10.59 -14.14 -13.72
C PRO A 165 -9.16 -13.57 -13.66
N GLU A 166 -8.97 -12.33 -14.06
CA GLU A 166 -7.70 -11.64 -13.98
C GLU A 166 -7.19 -11.42 -12.55
N THR A 167 -8.02 -11.68 -11.54
CA THR A 167 -7.70 -11.46 -10.12
C THR A 167 -7.34 -12.73 -9.35
N SER A 168 -7.25 -13.87 -10.04
CA SER A 168 -7.01 -15.17 -9.40
C SER A 168 -6.00 -16.00 -10.20
N LEU A 169 -5.04 -16.56 -9.48
CA LEU A 169 -4.08 -17.54 -10.01
C LEU A 169 -4.72 -18.88 -10.31
N ALA A 170 -5.77 -19.24 -9.55
CA ALA A 170 -6.52 -20.46 -9.76
C ALA A 170 -7.59 -20.28 -10.84
N PRO A 171 -7.78 -21.28 -11.74
CA PRO A 171 -8.79 -21.21 -12.78
C PRO A 171 -10.21 -21.23 -12.22
N GLN A 172 -11.18 -20.83 -13.07
CA GLN A 172 -12.60 -20.87 -12.70
C GLN A 172 -13.01 -22.24 -12.16
N GLY A 173 -13.88 -22.23 -11.15
CA GLY A 173 -14.33 -23.41 -10.45
C GLY A 173 -13.50 -23.79 -9.21
N ASN A 174 -12.36 -23.17 -9.02
CA ASN A 174 -11.56 -23.28 -7.81
C ASN A 174 -11.85 -22.11 -6.85
N PRO A 175 -11.46 -22.20 -5.56
CA PRO A 175 -11.45 -21.05 -4.68
C PRO A 175 -10.61 -19.92 -5.27
N MET A 176 -11.07 -18.68 -5.10
CA MET A 176 -10.31 -17.51 -5.55
C MET A 176 -9.01 -17.38 -4.78
N GLU A 177 -7.90 -17.39 -5.52
CA GLU A 177 -6.52 -17.39 -5.04
C GLU A 177 -5.77 -16.19 -5.62
N PRO A 178 -5.90 -14.98 -5.04
CA PRO A 178 -5.17 -13.81 -5.54
C PRO A 178 -3.67 -13.89 -5.34
N VAL A 179 -3.21 -14.68 -4.37
CA VAL A 179 -1.78 -14.82 -4.01
C VAL A 179 -1.49 -16.25 -3.60
N HIS A 180 -0.30 -16.75 -3.96
CA HIS A 180 0.31 -17.87 -3.23
C HIS A 180 1.78 -17.63 -2.94
N LEU A 181 2.21 -18.23 -1.85
CA LEU A 181 3.59 -18.20 -1.35
C LEU A 181 4.20 -19.58 -1.55
N HIS A 182 5.35 -19.66 -2.19
CA HIS A 182 6.11 -20.90 -2.29
C HIS A 182 6.71 -21.30 -0.94
N ALA A 183 7.41 -22.41 -0.91
CA ALA A 183 8.08 -22.85 0.31
C ALA A 183 9.38 -22.05 0.56
N VAL A 184 9.94 -22.21 1.75
CA VAL A 184 11.14 -21.48 2.22
C VAL A 184 12.42 -21.77 1.42
N ASP A 185 12.41 -22.81 0.62
CA ASP A 185 13.53 -23.22 -0.22
C ASP A 185 13.63 -22.44 -1.54
N ASP A 186 12.56 -21.75 -1.95
CA ASP A 186 12.59 -20.90 -3.13
C ASP A 186 12.13 -19.43 -2.87
N THR A 187 11.23 -19.22 -1.92
CA THR A 187 10.74 -17.90 -1.48
C THR A 187 10.09 -17.02 -2.57
N SER A 188 9.52 -17.63 -3.60
CA SER A 188 8.75 -16.95 -4.64
C SER A 188 7.34 -16.63 -4.15
N ILE A 189 6.83 -15.52 -4.63
CA ILE A 189 5.46 -15.05 -4.35
C ILE A 189 4.79 -14.81 -5.69
N HIS A 190 3.71 -15.52 -5.96
CA HIS A 190 2.89 -15.24 -7.13
C HIS A 190 1.64 -14.49 -6.70
N LEU A 191 1.29 -13.44 -7.45
CA LEU A 191 0.12 -12.66 -7.15
C LEU A 191 -0.44 -11.95 -8.38
N CYS A 192 -1.72 -11.57 -8.31
CA CYS A 192 -2.41 -10.81 -9.33
C CYS A 192 -2.55 -9.35 -8.89
N LEU A 193 -2.23 -8.42 -9.79
CA LEU A 193 -2.40 -6.97 -9.62
C LEU A 193 -2.97 -6.37 -10.91
N PRO A 194 -3.51 -5.13 -10.87
CA PRO A 194 -3.83 -4.41 -12.09
C PRO A 194 -2.65 -4.43 -13.07
N PRO A 195 -2.87 -4.67 -14.38
CA PRO A 195 -1.78 -4.86 -15.34
C PRO A 195 -0.74 -3.73 -15.35
N GLU A 196 -1.19 -2.48 -15.20
CA GLU A 196 -0.29 -1.30 -15.12
C GLU A 196 0.60 -1.36 -13.87
N ARG A 197 0.05 -1.83 -12.75
CA ARG A 197 0.80 -2.00 -11.50
C ARG A 197 1.77 -3.17 -11.58
N ALA A 198 1.37 -4.26 -12.19
CA ALA A 198 2.21 -5.42 -12.44
C ALA A 198 3.43 -5.02 -13.32
N ALA A 199 3.18 -4.28 -14.41
CA ALA A 199 4.22 -3.77 -15.28
C ALA A 199 5.19 -2.83 -14.55
N GLU A 200 4.68 -1.89 -13.76
CA GLU A 200 5.51 -0.99 -12.94
C GLU A 200 6.47 -1.76 -12.01
N LEU A 201 5.97 -2.78 -11.32
CA LEU A 201 6.79 -3.61 -10.41
C LEU A 201 7.88 -4.38 -11.16
N CYS A 202 7.53 -4.91 -12.34
CA CYS A 202 8.49 -5.57 -13.20
C CYS A 202 9.59 -4.60 -13.67
N ASP A 203 9.22 -3.41 -14.14
CA ASP A 203 10.18 -2.40 -14.61
C ASP A 203 11.13 -1.96 -13.49
N ARG A 204 10.61 -1.86 -12.26
CA ARG A 204 11.36 -1.44 -11.08
C ARG A 204 12.14 -2.56 -10.38
N GLY A 205 12.12 -3.77 -10.94
CA GLY A 205 12.92 -4.91 -10.49
C GLY A 205 12.42 -5.61 -9.23
N TRP A 206 11.15 -5.40 -8.85
CA TRP A 206 10.50 -6.08 -7.73
C TRP A 206 9.90 -7.43 -8.11
N ALA A 207 9.60 -7.59 -9.37
CA ALA A 207 8.93 -8.75 -9.92
C ALA A 207 9.39 -9.07 -11.34
N GLU A 208 8.88 -10.14 -11.87
CA GLU A 208 8.90 -10.46 -13.30
C GLU A 208 7.53 -11.01 -13.74
N PRO A 209 7.18 -10.88 -15.05
CA PRO A 209 5.93 -11.42 -15.55
C PRO A 209 5.87 -12.93 -15.36
N HIS A 210 4.71 -13.44 -14.99
CA HIS A 210 4.53 -14.89 -14.92
C HIS A 210 4.44 -15.47 -16.35
N GLN A 211 5.12 -16.60 -16.58
CA GLN A 211 5.20 -17.20 -17.92
C GLN A 211 3.86 -17.71 -18.49
N TYR A 212 2.84 -17.86 -17.66
CA TYR A 212 1.49 -18.33 -18.02
C TYR A 212 0.41 -17.23 -17.85
N ALA A 213 0.80 -15.96 -17.73
CA ALA A 213 -0.11 -14.86 -17.48
C ALA A 213 -0.98 -14.54 -18.71
N ASP A 214 -2.26 -14.91 -18.66
CA ASP A 214 -3.21 -14.65 -19.75
C ASP A 214 -3.71 -13.19 -19.78
N TYR A 215 -3.70 -12.48 -18.62
CA TYR A 215 -4.29 -11.15 -18.45
C TYR A 215 -3.27 -10.04 -18.22
N GLY A 216 -1.98 -10.35 -18.15
CA GLY A 216 -0.94 -9.39 -17.76
C GLY A 216 -1.01 -8.92 -16.30
N SER A 217 -1.83 -9.57 -15.49
CA SER A 217 -2.03 -9.26 -14.07
C SER A 217 -1.18 -10.12 -13.14
N GLU A 218 -0.82 -11.32 -13.58
CA GLU A 218 -0.04 -12.28 -12.79
C GLU A 218 1.46 -12.01 -12.89
N ILE A 219 2.11 -11.87 -11.75
CA ILE A 219 3.56 -11.66 -11.64
C ILE A 219 4.16 -12.53 -10.55
N MET A 220 5.45 -12.84 -10.69
CA MET A 220 6.26 -13.41 -9.62
C MET A 220 7.03 -12.29 -8.92
N VAL A 221 6.67 -12.00 -7.68
CA VAL A 221 7.36 -11.05 -6.80
C VAL A 221 8.49 -11.80 -6.08
N TYR A 222 9.65 -11.15 -6.01
CA TYR A 222 10.81 -11.70 -5.33
C TYR A 222 10.67 -11.65 -3.81
N GLY A 223 11.10 -12.71 -3.14
CA GLY A 223 11.14 -12.76 -1.69
C GLY A 223 11.98 -11.64 -1.07
N PRO A 224 11.55 -11.06 0.05
CA PRO A 224 12.25 -9.96 0.70
C PRO A 224 13.59 -10.38 1.27
N ARG A 225 14.59 -9.46 1.24
CA ARG A 225 15.95 -9.67 1.75
C ARG A 225 16.21 -8.98 3.09
N ASP A 226 15.38 -7.98 3.42
CA ASP A 226 15.47 -7.20 4.65
C ASP A 226 14.10 -6.71 5.10
N GLU A 227 14.06 -5.99 6.23
CA GLU A 227 12.82 -5.48 6.84
C GLU A 227 12.05 -4.52 5.91
N SER A 228 12.76 -3.65 5.21
CA SER A 228 12.14 -2.67 4.30
C SER A 228 11.48 -3.38 3.10
N GLU A 229 12.13 -4.40 2.54
CA GLU A 229 11.55 -5.24 1.49
C GLU A 229 10.39 -6.09 2.03
N LEU A 230 10.46 -6.55 3.29
CA LEU A 230 9.37 -7.29 3.93
C LEU A 230 8.10 -6.43 4.02
N GLU A 231 8.21 -5.22 4.56
CA GLU A 231 7.08 -4.29 4.68
C GLU A 231 6.47 -3.99 3.31
N PHE A 232 7.31 -3.73 2.32
CA PHE A 232 6.87 -3.46 0.95
C PHE A 232 6.14 -4.66 0.33
N VAL A 233 6.68 -5.88 0.44
CA VAL A 233 6.07 -7.09 -0.13
C VAL A 233 4.76 -7.45 0.58
N VAL A 234 4.66 -7.28 1.90
CA VAL A 234 3.39 -7.45 2.63
C VAL A 234 2.35 -6.45 2.11
N GLY A 235 2.76 -5.21 1.83
CA GLY A 235 1.90 -4.21 1.21
C GLY A 235 1.39 -4.63 -0.17
N LEU A 236 2.23 -5.24 -1.02
CA LEU A 236 1.82 -5.76 -2.33
C LEU A 236 0.82 -6.92 -2.22
N ILE A 237 1.01 -7.80 -1.24
CA ILE A 237 0.07 -8.90 -0.97
C ILE A 237 -1.29 -8.34 -0.54
N ALA A 238 -1.30 -7.33 0.34
CA ALA A 238 -2.53 -6.65 0.74
C ALA A 238 -3.21 -5.94 -0.45
N GLU A 239 -2.45 -5.28 -1.32
CA GLU A 239 -2.94 -4.64 -2.55
C GLU A 239 -3.61 -5.66 -3.49
N SER A 240 -3.02 -6.84 -3.65
CA SER A 240 -3.59 -7.95 -4.45
C SER A 240 -4.92 -8.46 -3.88
N VAL A 241 -4.98 -8.68 -2.58
CA VAL A 241 -6.19 -9.12 -1.87
C VAL A 241 -7.32 -8.10 -1.99
N GLU A 242 -7.00 -6.81 -1.82
CA GLU A 242 -7.96 -5.71 -1.94
C GLU A 242 -8.50 -5.62 -3.38
N TRP A 243 -7.62 -5.61 -4.37
CA TRP A 243 -8.01 -5.56 -5.78
C TRP A 243 -8.91 -6.72 -6.17
N ALA A 244 -8.56 -7.94 -5.79
CA ALA A 244 -9.38 -9.13 -6.04
C ALA A 244 -10.76 -9.00 -5.39
N THR A 245 -10.84 -8.48 -4.18
CA THR A 245 -12.10 -8.29 -3.47
C THR A 245 -12.99 -7.28 -4.18
N VAL A 246 -12.47 -6.10 -4.50
CA VAL A 246 -13.21 -5.00 -5.13
C VAL A 246 -13.70 -5.40 -6.52
N ARG A 247 -12.82 -5.92 -7.38
CA ARG A 247 -13.17 -6.33 -8.76
C ARG A 247 -14.28 -7.36 -8.82
N ASN A 248 -14.26 -8.35 -7.93
CA ASN A 248 -15.31 -9.37 -7.90
C ASN A 248 -16.62 -8.87 -7.29
N ILE A 249 -16.62 -7.81 -6.48
CA ILE A 249 -17.84 -7.13 -6.05
C ILE A 249 -18.43 -6.33 -7.22
N GLU A 250 -17.63 -5.54 -7.92
CA GLU A 250 -18.06 -4.73 -9.07
C GLU A 250 -18.64 -5.60 -10.18
N ALA A 251 -18.00 -6.74 -10.51
CA ALA A 251 -18.45 -7.66 -11.53
C ALA A 251 -19.82 -8.34 -11.22
N ARG A 252 -20.27 -8.31 -9.94
CA ARG A 252 -21.62 -8.79 -9.56
C ARG A 252 -22.72 -7.81 -9.91
N HIS A 253 -22.38 -6.54 -10.11
CA HIS A 253 -23.34 -5.47 -10.34
C HIS A 253 -23.44 -5.05 -11.82
N GLN A 254 -22.69 -5.73 -12.68
CA GLN A 254 -22.75 -5.61 -14.14
C GLN A 254 -23.53 -6.76 -14.76
#